data_aa2eab0c908e6df5b68baaa7a0a37cf3
#
_entry.id   aa2eab0c908e6df5b68baaa7a0a37cf3
#
_cell.length_a   1.000
_cell.length_b   1.000
_cell.length_c   1.000
_cell.angle_alpha   90.00
_cell.angle_beta   90.00
_cell.angle_gamma   90.00
#
_symmetry.space_group_name_H-M   'P 1'
#
loop_
_entity.id
_entity.type
_entity.pdbx_description
1 polymer ?
#
loop_
_entity_poly.entity_id
_entity_poly.type
_entity_poly.pdbx_seq_one_letter_code
_entity_poly.pdbx_strand_id
1 'polypeptide(L)'
;MRVIVEADGGSRGNPGPAGYGALVCDADSGAVLARAKQAIGRATNNVAEYRGLIAGLEEAAAAGATEVEVRMDSKLVIEQMAGRWRVKHPDLQPLHQQAKALAARFDRIAYRWVPREKNVRADKLANEAMDTAGRAGESGPAGRAGESGPAARGGESGTAARAGESNPVGRAGETGAATSESTNGGTNPAGWTGARGAPTRMLLLRHGQTELSVERRYSGRGNPALTDLGRRQAELAAQYLAGRGGIDAVISSPLQRAYDTAAAAAKALGLDVTVDEDLIETDFGAWEGLTFAEAAARDPELHRRWLRDTSVEPPEGESFDAVAQRVRRARNRIIAEHGAATVLVVTHVTPIKTMLRLALDAGANLLYRLHLDLASLSIAEFYPDGGSAVRLVNQTDYLR
;
A
#
# COMPACT_ATOMS: atom_id res chain seq x y z
N MET A 1 1.40 31.01 -27.50
CA MET A 1 1.05 31.29 -26.09
C MET A 1 1.77 30.30 -25.21
N ARG A 2 2.35 30.76 -24.09
CA ARG A 2 3.03 29.88 -23.12
C ARG A 2 2.10 29.58 -21.94
N VAL A 3 1.96 28.29 -21.61
CA VAL A 3 1.09 27.86 -20.51
C VAL A 3 1.79 26.90 -19.55
N ILE A 4 1.28 26.83 -18.33
CA ILE A 4 1.63 25.84 -17.33
C ILE A 4 0.46 24.87 -17.18
N VAL A 5 0.73 23.57 -17.34
CA VAL A 5 -0.21 22.50 -17.07
C VAL A 5 0.12 21.91 -15.71
N GLU A 6 -0.78 22.05 -14.74
CA GLU A 6 -0.74 21.32 -13.47
C GLU A 6 -1.70 20.14 -13.56
N ALA A 7 -1.22 18.94 -13.31
CA ALA A 7 -2.06 17.74 -13.36
C ALA A 7 -1.77 16.82 -12.18
N ASP A 8 -2.80 16.09 -11.77
CA ASP A 8 -2.76 15.09 -10.73
C ASP A 8 -3.77 13.98 -11.02
N GLY A 9 -3.52 12.81 -10.51
CA GLY A 9 -4.42 11.68 -10.57
C GLY A 9 -4.31 10.84 -9.32
N GLY A 10 -5.44 10.31 -8.87
CA GLY A 10 -5.49 9.51 -7.66
C GLY A 10 -6.41 8.31 -7.78
N SER A 11 -6.19 7.32 -6.93
CA SER A 11 -7.12 6.21 -6.75
C SER A 11 -7.29 5.91 -5.26
N ARG A 12 -8.53 5.66 -4.83
CA ARG A 12 -8.83 5.18 -3.46
C ARG A 12 -8.69 3.67 -3.42
N GLY A 13 -7.47 3.22 -3.14
CA GLY A 13 -6.97 1.86 -3.38
C GLY A 13 -6.25 1.76 -4.73
N ASN A 14 -5.39 0.77 -4.92
CA ASN A 14 -4.55 0.67 -6.13
C ASN A 14 -4.55 -0.77 -6.70
N PRO A 15 -5.47 -1.09 -7.67
CA PRO A 15 -6.46 -0.24 -8.30
C PRO A 15 -7.72 0.00 -7.44
N GLY A 16 -8.34 1.18 -7.58
CA GLY A 16 -9.55 1.58 -6.85
C GLY A 16 -10.36 2.63 -7.60
N PRO A 17 -11.46 3.15 -7.00
CA PRO A 17 -12.15 4.32 -7.53
C PRO A 17 -11.15 5.43 -7.79
N ALA A 18 -11.00 5.84 -9.02
CA ALA A 18 -9.96 6.73 -9.50
C ALA A 18 -10.53 7.95 -10.21
N GLY A 19 -9.77 9.02 -10.16
CA GLY A 19 -10.11 10.26 -10.84
C GLY A 19 -8.88 11.11 -11.06
N TYR A 20 -9.00 12.09 -11.92
CA TYR A 20 -7.93 13.03 -12.20
C TYR A 20 -8.41 14.47 -12.17
N GLY A 21 -7.45 15.39 -11.99
CA GLY A 21 -7.62 16.82 -12.15
C GLY A 21 -6.48 17.43 -12.94
N ALA A 22 -6.80 18.42 -13.77
CA ALA A 22 -5.82 19.20 -14.49
C ALA A 22 -6.25 20.68 -14.57
N LEU A 23 -5.26 21.57 -14.57
CA LEU A 23 -5.43 23.01 -14.81
C LEU A 23 -4.44 23.47 -15.87
N VAL A 24 -4.91 24.36 -16.72
CA VAL A 24 -4.07 25.09 -17.67
C VAL A 24 -4.05 26.56 -17.24
N CYS A 25 -2.86 27.08 -16.98
CA CYS A 25 -2.67 28.45 -16.55
C CYS A 25 -1.80 29.20 -17.57
N ASP A 26 -2.12 30.44 -17.82
CA ASP A 26 -1.21 31.35 -18.53
C ASP A 26 0.10 31.51 -17.74
N ALA A 27 1.22 31.33 -18.41
CA ALA A 27 2.52 31.28 -17.73
C ALA A 27 2.99 32.64 -17.19
N ASP A 28 2.51 33.73 -17.75
CA ASP A 28 2.95 35.06 -17.40
C ASP A 28 2.03 35.71 -16.35
N SER A 29 0.71 35.55 -16.47
CA SER A 29 -0.26 36.11 -15.53
C SER A 29 -0.67 35.15 -14.41
N GLY A 30 -0.46 33.87 -14.60
CA GLY A 30 -0.95 32.82 -13.66
C GLY A 30 -2.47 32.59 -13.72
N ALA A 31 -3.18 33.27 -14.65
CA ALA A 31 -4.62 33.12 -14.81
C ALA A 31 -4.98 31.70 -15.27
N VAL A 32 -6.03 31.13 -14.68
CA VAL A 32 -6.52 29.79 -15.08
C VAL A 32 -7.31 29.93 -16.37
N LEU A 33 -6.85 29.30 -17.43
CA LEU A 33 -7.46 29.29 -18.77
C LEU A 33 -8.44 28.14 -18.94
N ALA A 34 -8.11 26.95 -18.41
CA ALA A 34 -8.97 25.78 -18.49
C ALA A 34 -8.81 24.87 -17.26
N ARG A 35 -9.83 24.03 -17.04
CA ARG A 35 -9.83 23.01 -15.99
C ARG A 35 -10.47 21.75 -16.53
N ALA A 36 -9.86 20.60 -16.23
CA ALA A 36 -10.43 19.29 -16.48
C ALA A 36 -10.44 18.49 -15.19
N LYS A 37 -11.51 17.75 -14.95
CA LYS A 37 -11.58 16.72 -13.89
C LYS A 37 -12.57 15.65 -14.30
N GLN A 38 -12.23 14.40 -14.03
CA GLN A 38 -13.13 13.28 -14.34
C GLN A 38 -12.85 12.09 -13.43
N ALA A 39 -13.93 11.44 -13.00
CA ALA A 39 -13.88 10.12 -12.42
C ALA A 39 -13.71 9.08 -13.55
N ILE A 40 -12.73 8.17 -13.40
CA ILE A 40 -12.38 7.20 -14.44
C ILE A 40 -12.76 5.76 -14.08
N GLY A 41 -13.62 5.60 -13.05
CA GLY A 41 -14.01 4.30 -12.55
C GLY A 41 -12.86 3.66 -11.75
N ARG A 42 -12.67 2.35 -11.89
CA ARG A 42 -11.63 1.61 -11.16
C ARG A 42 -10.34 1.59 -11.97
N ALA A 43 -9.30 2.24 -11.45
CA ALA A 43 -7.99 2.29 -12.08
C ALA A 43 -6.86 2.36 -11.03
N THR A 44 -5.61 2.17 -11.47
CA THR A 44 -4.44 2.39 -10.64
C THR A 44 -4.11 3.88 -10.55
N ASN A 45 -3.37 4.27 -9.50
CA ASN A 45 -2.90 5.65 -9.35
C ASN A 45 -2.13 6.12 -10.60
N ASN A 46 -1.21 5.33 -11.12
CA ASN A 46 -0.42 5.70 -12.30
C ASN A 46 -1.28 5.90 -13.56
N VAL A 47 -2.35 5.13 -13.74
CA VAL A 47 -3.31 5.32 -14.83
C VAL A 47 -4.03 6.66 -14.66
N ALA A 48 -4.48 6.99 -13.45
CA ALA A 48 -5.12 8.27 -13.15
C ALA A 48 -4.19 9.47 -13.40
N GLU A 49 -2.94 9.38 -12.99
CA GLU A 49 -1.90 10.36 -13.23
C GLU A 49 -1.67 10.63 -14.73
N TYR A 50 -1.54 9.56 -15.54
CA TYR A 50 -1.44 9.71 -16.99
C TYR A 50 -2.70 10.32 -17.61
N ARG A 51 -3.91 9.96 -17.12
CA ARG A 51 -5.16 10.55 -17.58
C ARG A 51 -5.24 12.04 -17.27
N GLY A 52 -4.77 12.47 -16.08
CA GLY A 52 -4.65 13.88 -15.72
C GLY A 52 -3.71 14.65 -16.65
N LEU A 53 -2.53 14.07 -16.93
CA LEU A 53 -1.58 14.66 -17.89
C LEU A 53 -2.20 14.80 -19.28
N ILE A 54 -2.83 13.75 -19.81
CA ILE A 54 -3.48 13.74 -21.13
C ILE A 54 -4.54 14.84 -21.21
N ALA A 55 -5.44 14.91 -20.22
CA ALA A 55 -6.48 15.93 -20.17
C ALA A 55 -5.90 17.35 -20.12
N GLY A 56 -4.85 17.56 -19.33
CA GLY A 56 -4.17 18.85 -19.26
C GLY A 56 -3.53 19.26 -20.61
N LEU A 57 -2.94 18.33 -21.34
CA LEU A 57 -2.37 18.57 -22.66
C LEU A 57 -3.44 18.84 -23.72
N GLU A 58 -4.59 18.15 -23.64
CA GLU A 58 -5.75 18.38 -24.51
C GLU A 58 -6.31 19.80 -24.31
N GLU A 59 -6.50 20.23 -23.06
CA GLU A 59 -6.95 21.57 -22.72
C GLU A 59 -5.94 22.65 -23.13
N ALA A 60 -4.63 22.40 -22.96
CA ALA A 60 -3.59 23.33 -23.41
C ALA A 60 -3.62 23.50 -24.94
N ALA A 61 -3.82 22.41 -25.70
CA ALA A 61 -3.92 22.46 -27.14
C ALA A 61 -5.22 23.19 -27.58
N ALA A 62 -6.35 22.97 -26.90
CA ALA A 62 -7.62 23.67 -27.15
C ALA A 62 -7.50 25.18 -26.86
N ALA A 63 -6.71 25.57 -25.87
CA ALA A 63 -6.41 26.98 -25.57
C ALA A 63 -5.43 27.63 -26.57
N GLY A 64 -4.91 26.89 -27.56
CA GLY A 64 -3.97 27.42 -28.55
C GLY A 64 -2.55 27.63 -28.01
N ALA A 65 -2.14 26.85 -27.02
CA ALA A 65 -0.77 26.90 -26.49
C ALA A 65 0.23 26.43 -27.53
N THR A 66 1.40 27.08 -27.58
CA THR A 66 2.54 26.65 -28.39
C THR A 66 3.72 26.22 -27.54
N GLU A 67 3.82 26.72 -26.30
CA GLU A 67 4.81 26.32 -25.32
C GLU A 67 4.12 25.86 -24.04
N VAL A 68 4.51 24.69 -23.54
CA VAL A 68 3.89 24.07 -22.36
C VAL A 68 4.96 23.69 -21.33
N GLU A 69 4.75 24.07 -20.07
CA GLU A 69 5.46 23.54 -18.92
C GLU A 69 4.51 22.66 -18.11
N VAL A 70 4.75 21.36 -18.12
CA VAL A 70 3.99 20.39 -17.31
C VAL A 70 4.57 20.32 -15.90
N ARG A 71 3.74 20.48 -14.88
CA ARG A 71 4.07 20.35 -13.46
C ARG A 71 3.22 19.26 -12.82
N MET A 72 3.86 18.25 -12.28
CA MET A 72 3.20 17.14 -11.56
C MET A 72 4.07 16.69 -10.39
N ASP A 73 3.44 16.14 -9.36
CA ASP A 73 4.10 15.47 -8.25
C ASP A 73 4.33 13.96 -8.50
N SER A 74 3.82 13.44 -9.62
CA SER A 74 4.13 12.10 -10.11
C SER A 74 5.51 12.04 -10.75
N LYS A 75 6.52 11.62 -9.97
CA LYS A 75 7.88 11.46 -10.49
C LYS A 75 7.92 10.42 -11.62
N LEU A 76 7.11 9.35 -11.51
CA LEU A 76 7.05 8.30 -12.54
C LEU A 76 6.63 8.87 -13.89
N VAL A 77 5.53 9.62 -13.95
CA VAL A 77 5.00 10.20 -15.20
C VAL A 77 5.99 11.21 -15.78
N ILE A 78 6.52 12.11 -14.96
CA ILE A 78 7.50 13.12 -15.37
C ILE A 78 8.77 12.47 -15.96
N GLU A 79 9.35 11.46 -15.30
CA GLU A 79 10.56 10.80 -15.76
C GLU A 79 10.34 9.98 -17.03
N GLN A 80 9.16 9.35 -17.18
CA GLN A 80 8.79 8.61 -18.37
C GLN A 80 8.55 9.55 -19.58
N MET A 81 7.82 10.64 -19.38
CA MET A 81 7.57 11.62 -20.44
C MET A 81 8.83 12.37 -20.88
N ALA A 82 9.75 12.61 -19.95
CA ALA A 82 11.07 13.18 -20.26
C ALA A 82 12.04 12.16 -20.93
N GLY A 83 11.63 10.90 -21.08
CA GLY A 83 12.44 9.86 -21.73
C GLY A 83 13.57 9.29 -20.86
N ARG A 84 13.66 9.67 -19.59
CA ARG A 84 14.69 9.17 -18.68
C ARG A 84 14.34 7.78 -18.13
N TRP A 85 13.04 7.44 -18.00
CA TRP A 85 12.57 6.12 -17.57
C TRP A 85 11.77 5.42 -18.66
N ARG A 86 11.94 4.09 -18.76
CA ARG A 86 11.17 3.26 -19.69
C ARG A 86 9.79 2.92 -19.11
N VAL A 87 8.76 2.96 -19.98
CA VAL A 87 7.41 2.48 -19.63
C VAL A 87 7.37 0.97 -19.81
N LYS A 88 7.37 0.23 -18.69
CA LYS A 88 7.36 -1.25 -18.71
C LYS A 88 5.96 -1.83 -18.55
N HIS A 89 5.06 -1.12 -17.86
CA HIS A 89 3.72 -1.63 -17.56
C HIS A 89 2.82 -1.57 -18.79
N PRO A 90 2.15 -2.71 -19.17
CA PRO A 90 1.32 -2.77 -20.36
C PRO A 90 0.23 -1.70 -20.42
N ASP A 91 -0.47 -1.46 -19.29
CA ASP A 91 -1.56 -0.49 -19.23
C ASP A 91 -1.12 0.96 -19.36
N LEU A 92 0.15 1.26 -19.05
CA LEU A 92 0.70 2.60 -19.17
C LEU A 92 1.26 2.90 -20.56
N GLN A 93 1.60 1.87 -21.36
CA GLN A 93 2.18 2.06 -22.69
C GLN A 93 1.26 2.83 -23.63
N PRO A 94 -0.05 2.50 -23.77
CA PRO A 94 -0.95 3.27 -24.62
C PRO A 94 -1.17 4.69 -24.14
N LEU A 95 -1.26 4.91 -22.82
CA LEU A 95 -1.42 6.24 -22.24
C LEU A 95 -0.16 7.12 -22.48
N HIS A 96 1.02 6.55 -22.29
CA HIS A 96 2.27 7.22 -22.60
C HIS A 96 2.39 7.59 -24.09
N GLN A 97 1.97 6.69 -25.01
CA GLN A 97 1.95 6.97 -26.44
C GLN A 97 0.97 8.12 -26.78
N GLN A 98 -0.24 8.10 -26.18
CA GLN A 98 -1.23 9.18 -26.33
C GLN A 98 -0.68 10.52 -25.81
N ALA A 99 -0.09 10.54 -24.62
CA ALA A 99 0.52 11.74 -24.05
C ALA A 99 1.66 12.27 -24.92
N LYS A 100 2.50 11.38 -25.48
CA LYS A 100 3.58 11.77 -26.42
C LYS A 100 3.04 12.34 -27.72
N ALA A 101 2.00 11.76 -28.28
CA ALA A 101 1.36 12.27 -29.51
C ALA A 101 0.78 13.68 -29.30
N LEU A 102 0.16 13.94 -28.12
CA LEU A 102 -0.30 15.26 -27.74
C LEU A 102 0.86 16.25 -27.52
N ALA A 103 1.91 15.80 -26.83
CA ALA A 103 3.11 16.61 -26.57
C ALA A 103 3.81 17.08 -27.87
N ALA A 104 3.79 16.25 -28.90
CA ALA A 104 4.37 16.58 -30.22
C ALA A 104 3.62 17.71 -30.97
N ARG A 105 2.46 18.15 -30.47
CA ARG A 105 1.69 19.25 -31.08
C ARG A 105 2.18 20.63 -30.66
N PHE A 106 3.04 20.69 -29.63
CA PHE A 106 3.59 21.96 -29.10
C PHE A 106 4.99 22.19 -29.65
N ASP A 107 5.33 23.46 -29.91
CA ASP A 107 6.66 23.85 -30.37
C ASP A 107 7.73 23.58 -29.31
N ARG A 108 7.33 23.72 -28.03
CA ARG A 108 8.19 23.46 -26.90
C ARG A 108 7.38 22.86 -25.75
N ILE A 109 7.88 21.76 -25.16
CA ILE A 109 7.31 21.18 -23.96
C ILE A 109 8.41 20.85 -22.94
N ALA A 110 8.18 21.17 -21.67
CA ALA A 110 9.06 20.86 -20.57
C ALA A 110 8.31 20.11 -19.48
N TYR A 111 8.96 19.10 -18.85
CA TYR A 111 8.39 18.31 -17.79
C TYR A 111 9.13 18.60 -16.50
N ARG A 112 8.41 19.07 -15.47
CA ARG A 112 8.95 19.45 -14.19
C ARG A 112 8.24 18.74 -13.05
N TRP A 113 9.00 17.96 -12.32
CA TRP A 113 8.50 17.43 -11.06
C TRP A 113 8.40 18.53 -10.01
N VAL A 114 7.29 18.55 -9.27
CA VAL A 114 7.06 19.45 -8.15
C VAL A 114 6.67 18.65 -6.92
N PRO A 115 7.03 19.09 -5.70
CA PRO A 115 6.52 18.42 -4.49
C PRO A 115 5.00 18.64 -4.38
N ARG A 116 4.32 17.70 -3.71
CA ARG A 116 2.85 17.67 -3.61
C ARG A 116 2.25 18.97 -3.07
N GLU A 117 2.95 19.62 -2.15
CA GLU A 117 2.54 20.92 -1.59
C GLU A 117 2.46 22.04 -2.63
N LYS A 118 3.07 21.84 -3.80
CA LYS A 118 3.02 22.77 -4.94
C LYS A 118 2.07 22.33 -6.05
N ASN A 119 1.39 21.16 -5.89
CA ASN A 119 0.39 20.64 -6.84
C ASN A 119 -1.04 20.63 -6.25
N VAL A 120 -1.29 21.41 -5.19
CA VAL A 120 -2.53 21.38 -4.40
C VAL A 120 -3.79 21.65 -5.24
N ARG A 121 -3.68 22.48 -6.29
CA ARG A 121 -4.84 22.83 -7.13
C ARG A 121 -5.32 21.64 -7.98
N ALA A 122 -4.39 20.90 -8.56
CA ALA A 122 -4.69 19.69 -9.35
C ALA A 122 -5.11 18.54 -8.43
N ASP A 123 -4.44 18.34 -7.28
CA ASP A 123 -4.81 17.36 -6.24
C ASP A 123 -6.28 17.56 -5.78
N LYS A 124 -6.67 18.82 -5.54
CA LYS A 124 -8.07 19.12 -5.17
C LYS A 124 -9.07 18.69 -6.24
N LEU A 125 -8.80 18.96 -7.52
CA LEU A 125 -9.67 18.55 -8.62
C LEU A 125 -9.74 17.03 -8.78
N ALA A 126 -8.62 16.32 -8.60
CA ALA A 126 -8.58 14.86 -8.62
C ALA A 126 -9.42 14.26 -7.47
N ASN A 127 -9.29 14.81 -6.27
CA ASN A 127 -10.09 14.40 -5.12
C ASN A 127 -11.59 14.66 -5.32
N GLU A 128 -11.98 15.83 -5.84
CA GLU A 128 -13.38 16.14 -6.19
C GLU A 128 -13.93 15.17 -7.24
N ALA A 129 -13.13 14.77 -8.23
CA ALA A 129 -13.52 13.79 -9.23
C ALA A 129 -13.80 12.41 -8.61
N MET A 130 -12.93 11.96 -7.69
CA MET A 130 -13.13 10.70 -6.97
C MET A 130 -14.35 10.71 -6.06
N ASP A 131 -14.68 11.84 -5.42
CA ASP A 131 -15.85 12.00 -4.56
C ASP A 131 -17.17 11.90 -5.36
N THR A 132 -17.17 12.39 -6.58
CA THR A 132 -18.33 12.30 -7.48
C THR A 132 -18.59 10.85 -7.90
N ALA A 133 -17.55 10.04 -8.09
CA ALA A 133 -17.69 8.62 -8.40
C ALA A 133 -18.29 7.81 -7.24
N GLY A 134 -17.95 8.17 -5.98
CA GLY A 134 -18.51 7.52 -4.79
C GLY A 134 -20.03 7.75 -4.64
N ARG A 135 -20.51 8.89 -5.06
CA ARG A 135 -21.95 9.23 -5.01
C ARG A 135 -22.76 8.64 -6.16
N ALA A 136 -22.17 8.41 -7.32
CA ALA A 136 -22.84 7.81 -8.48
C ALA A 136 -23.06 6.29 -8.34
N GLY A 137 -22.36 5.63 -7.41
CA GLY A 137 -22.54 4.21 -7.09
C GLY A 137 -23.78 3.90 -6.23
N GLU A 138 -24.43 4.92 -5.64
CA GLU A 138 -25.60 4.77 -4.78
C GLU A 138 -26.93 5.03 -5.49
N SER A 139 -26.92 5.49 -6.75
CA SER A 139 -28.14 5.70 -7.57
C SER A 139 -28.08 4.84 -8.83
N GLY A 140 -28.97 3.83 -8.90
CA GLY A 140 -29.17 3.00 -10.07
C GLY A 140 -29.64 3.83 -11.28
N PRO A 141 -29.68 3.26 -12.51
CA PRO A 141 -29.82 4.02 -13.74
C PRO A 141 -31.23 4.61 -13.88
N ALA A 142 -31.33 5.93 -13.79
CA ALA A 142 -32.53 6.66 -14.19
C ALA A 142 -32.45 6.96 -15.70
N GLY A 143 -33.43 6.42 -16.42
CA GLY A 143 -33.57 6.52 -17.86
C GLY A 143 -33.76 7.94 -18.37
N ARG A 144 -33.39 8.10 -19.64
CA ARG A 144 -33.67 9.26 -20.48
C ARG A 144 -35.17 9.52 -20.61
N ALA A 145 -35.58 10.74 -20.31
CA ALA A 145 -36.88 11.28 -20.67
C ALA A 145 -36.89 11.71 -22.14
N GLY A 146 -37.87 11.24 -22.86
CA GLY A 146 -38.34 11.75 -24.14
C GLY A 146 -39.86 11.93 -24.05
N GLU A 147 -40.34 13.03 -24.58
CA GLU A 147 -41.62 13.70 -24.45
C GLU A 147 -42.87 12.96 -24.90
N SER A 148 -43.98 13.47 -24.33
CA SER A 148 -45.36 13.58 -24.79
C SER A 148 -46.34 12.42 -24.61
N GLY A 149 -47.34 12.70 -23.75
CA GLY A 149 -48.59 12.09 -23.36
C GLY A 149 -49.63 11.84 -24.45
N PRO A 150 -50.99 11.70 -24.12
CA PRO A 150 -51.59 11.31 -22.85
C PRO A 150 -52.64 10.17 -22.94
N ALA A 151 -53.06 9.67 -21.76
CA ALA A 151 -54.37 9.08 -21.41
C ALA A 151 -54.80 7.69 -21.90
N ALA A 152 -55.10 6.76 -20.99
CA ALA A 152 -56.44 6.30 -20.57
C ALA A 152 -56.39 4.98 -19.76
N ARG A 153 -56.97 5.03 -18.60
CA ARG A 153 -57.86 4.13 -17.84
C ARG A 153 -57.92 2.60 -18.11
N GLY A 154 -57.96 1.89 -16.99
CA GLY A 154 -58.73 0.65 -16.75
C GLY A 154 -57.82 -0.55 -16.51
N GLY A 155 -57.86 -1.22 -15.38
CA GLY A 155 -58.91 -1.94 -14.79
C GLY A 155 -58.33 -3.22 -14.22
N GLU A 156 -58.47 -3.42 -12.93
CA GLU A 156 -58.83 -4.62 -12.16
C GLU A 156 -58.12 -5.98 -12.35
N SER A 157 -57.54 -6.41 -11.24
CA SER A 157 -57.94 -7.58 -10.39
C SER A 157 -57.44 -8.97 -10.81
N GLY A 158 -57.02 -9.71 -9.76
CA GLY A 158 -57.18 -11.16 -9.70
C GLY A 158 -55.98 -11.91 -9.15
N THR A 159 -55.93 -11.99 -7.84
CA THR A 159 -55.94 -13.17 -6.94
C THR A 159 -55.24 -14.47 -7.35
N ALA A 160 -54.35 -14.84 -6.49
CA ALA A 160 -54.32 -16.05 -5.65
C ALA A 160 -53.80 -17.41 -6.16
N ALA A 161 -52.95 -17.91 -5.40
CA ALA A 161 -52.93 -19.23 -4.71
C ALA A 161 -52.07 -20.37 -5.24
N ARG A 162 -51.20 -20.76 -4.33
CA ARG A 162 -50.94 -22.10 -3.74
C ARG A 162 -50.30 -23.22 -4.54
N ALA A 163 -49.20 -23.69 -3.95
CA ALA A 163 -48.96 -24.99 -3.29
C ALA A 163 -48.52 -26.20 -4.14
N GLY A 164 -47.55 -26.89 -3.62
CA GLY A 164 -47.42 -28.35 -3.70
C GLY A 164 -46.03 -28.87 -3.96
N GLU A 165 -45.32 -29.28 -2.91
CA GLU A 165 -44.79 -30.61 -2.61
C GLU A 165 -44.23 -31.42 -3.80
N SER A 166 -43.02 -32.00 -3.75
CA SER A 166 -42.54 -33.08 -2.93
C SER A 166 -41.14 -33.55 -3.36
N ASN A 167 -40.33 -33.95 -2.39
CA ASN A 167 -39.14 -34.79 -2.55
C ASN A 167 -39.45 -36.19 -3.11
N PRO A 168 -38.52 -37.04 -3.63
CA PRO A 168 -37.57 -37.69 -2.76
C PRO A 168 -36.16 -38.08 -3.32
N VAL A 169 -35.22 -38.13 -2.40
CA VAL A 169 -34.17 -39.18 -2.14
C VAL A 169 -33.41 -39.81 -3.31
N GLY A 170 -32.09 -39.64 -3.31
CA GLY A 170 -31.11 -40.52 -3.96
C GLY A 170 -29.71 -40.33 -3.35
N ARG A 171 -29.24 -41.42 -2.70
CA ARG A 171 -28.04 -41.59 -1.90
C ARG A 171 -26.88 -42.02 -2.78
N ALA A 172 -25.67 -41.48 -2.54
CA ALA A 172 -24.32 -42.05 -2.52
C ALA A 172 -23.33 -40.92 -2.79
N GLY A 173 -22.47 -40.55 -1.92
CA GLY A 173 -21.35 -41.21 -1.26
C GLY A 173 -20.08 -40.84 -1.99
N GLU A 174 -19.29 -39.88 -1.43
CA GLU A 174 -17.84 -40.04 -1.40
C GLU A 174 -17.19 -38.84 -0.64
N THR A 175 -16.22 -39.20 0.10
CA THR A 175 -15.33 -38.50 1.00
C THR A 175 -14.68 -37.26 0.38
N GLY A 176 -14.92 -36.10 0.95
CA GLY A 176 -14.19 -34.86 0.68
C GLY A 176 -13.72 -34.27 1.99
N ALA A 177 -12.43 -34.01 2.06
CA ALA A 177 -11.74 -33.44 3.20
C ALA A 177 -12.41 -32.17 3.70
N ALA A 178 -12.72 -32.13 4.98
CA ALA A 178 -13.26 -30.96 5.66
C ALA A 178 -12.18 -29.88 5.75
N THR A 179 -12.31 -28.87 4.92
CA THR A 179 -11.67 -27.56 5.18
C THR A 179 -12.44 -26.90 6.32
N SER A 180 -11.79 -26.80 7.47
CA SER A 180 -12.32 -26.04 8.60
C SER A 180 -12.52 -24.57 8.22
N GLU A 181 -13.73 -24.20 7.87
CA GLU A 181 -14.11 -22.80 7.79
C GLU A 181 -14.10 -22.22 9.20
N SER A 182 -13.13 -21.34 9.44
CA SER A 182 -13.07 -20.49 10.63
C SER A 182 -14.29 -19.56 10.63
N THR A 183 -15.25 -19.82 11.52
CA THR A 183 -16.45 -19.01 11.75
C THR A 183 -16.13 -17.71 12.51
N ASN A 184 -15.20 -16.92 12.03
CA ASN A 184 -15.06 -15.53 12.43
C ASN A 184 -15.56 -14.68 11.27
N GLY A 185 -16.69 -13.97 11.46
CA GLY A 185 -17.37 -13.15 10.46
C GLY A 185 -16.59 -11.93 9.95
N GLY A 186 -15.31 -12.09 9.73
CA GLY A 186 -14.45 -11.11 9.07
C GLY A 186 -14.63 -11.20 7.55
N THR A 187 -14.95 -10.09 6.91
CA THR A 187 -14.96 -9.95 5.46
C THR A 187 -13.62 -10.41 4.89
N ASN A 188 -13.65 -11.38 3.97
CA ASN A 188 -12.43 -11.83 3.28
C ASN A 188 -11.88 -10.69 2.41
N PRO A 189 -10.66 -10.19 2.64
CA PRO A 189 -10.08 -9.12 1.82
C PRO A 189 -10.01 -9.47 0.33
N ALA A 190 -9.88 -10.74 -0.04
CA ALA A 190 -9.93 -11.19 -1.42
C ALA A 190 -11.24 -10.79 -2.12
N GLY A 191 -12.38 -10.77 -1.38
CA GLY A 191 -13.66 -10.30 -1.92
C GLY A 191 -13.67 -8.81 -2.27
N TRP A 192 -12.85 -8.00 -1.63
CA TRP A 192 -12.76 -6.54 -1.86
C TRP A 192 -11.70 -6.19 -2.90
N THR A 193 -10.56 -6.88 -2.87
CA THR A 193 -9.43 -6.59 -3.76
C THR A 193 -9.50 -7.33 -5.08
N GLY A 194 -10.39 -8.33 -5.20
CA GLY A 194 -10.43 -9.24 -6.33
C GLY A 194 -9.25 -10.20 -6.39
N ALA A 195 -8.45 -10.29 -5.31
CA ALA A 195 -7.31 -11.18 -5.22
C ALA A 195 -7.73 -12.64 -5.33
N ARG A 196 -6.98 -13.43 -6.07
CA ARG A 196 -7.29 -14.84 -6.36
C ARG A 196 -6.31 -15.77 -5.68
N GLY A 197 -6.83 -16.90 -5.20
CA GLY A 197 -6.05 -17.92 -4.50
C GLY A 197 -5.91 -17.65 -3.01
N ALA A 198 -5.28 -18.60 -2.29
CA ALA A 198 -4.95 -18.43 -0.90
C ALA A 198 -3.65 -17.65 -0.73
N PRO A 199 -3.58 -16.67 0.19
CA PRO A 199 -2.40 -15.85 0.38
C PRO A 199 -1.32 -16.54 1.21
N THR A 200 -0.07 -16.13 1.05
CA THR A 200 0.94 -16.28 2.10
C THR A 200 0.62 -15.27 3.19
N ARG A 201 0.24 -15.75 4.37
CA ARG A 201 -0.06 -14.91 5.54
C ARG A 201 1.19 -14.76 6.39
N MET A 202 1.70 -13.56 6.54
CA MET A 202 2.84 -13.25 7.39
C MET A 202 2.39 -12.63 8.70
N LEU A 203 2.65 -13.33 9.81
CA LEU A 203 2.51 -12.82 11.16
C LEU A 203 3.82 -12.14 11.54
N LEU A 204 3.84 -10.81 11.56
CA LEU A 204 5.02 -10.00 11.75
C LEU A 204 5.16 -9.63 13.23
N LEU A 205 6.05 -10.30 13.96
CA LEU A 205 6.27 -10.10 15.38
C LEU A 205 7.56 -9.30 15.60
N ARG A 206 7.46 -8.17 16.30
CA ARG A 206 8.64 -7.44 16.76
C ARG A 206 9.24 -8.15 17.96
N HIS A 207 10.57 -8.19 18.07
CA HIS A 207 11.28 -8.73 19.23
C HIS A 207 10.86 -8.07 20.54
N GLY A 208 11.06 -8.76 21.68
CA GLY A 208 10.82 -8.27 23.02
C GLY A 208 11.78 -7.15 23.44
N GLN A 209 11.56 -6.60 24.62
CA GLN A 209 12.35 -5.47 25.17
C GLN A 209 13.84 -5.82 25.34
N THR A 210 14.70 -4.84 25.02
CA THR A 210 16.15 -4.83 25.29
C THR A 210 16.52 -3.54 26.06
N GLU A 211 17.69 -3.49 26.67
CA GLU A 211 18.15 -2.29 27.40
C GLU A 211 18.18 -1.06 26.47
N LEU A 212 18.71 -1.18 25.25
CA LEU A 212 18.72 -0.06 24.30
C LEU A 212 17.31 0.44 23.96
N SER A 213 16.30 -0.45 23.97
CA SER A 213 14.92 -0.06 23.74
C SER A 213 14.31 0.67 24.95
N VAL A 214 14.71 0.32 26.19
CA VAL A 214 14.33 1.03 27.42
C VAL A 214 14.87 2.46 27.39
N GLU A 215 16.13 2.61 27.04
CA GLU A 215 16.82 3.89 26.95
C GLU A 215 16.46 4.71 25.69
N ARG A 216 15.64 4.17 24.81
CA ARG A 216 15.25 4.78 23.52
C ARG A 216 16.44 5.15 22.64
N ARG A 217 17.39 4.21 22.54
CA ARG A 217 18.60 4.34 21.72
C ARG A 217 18.43 3.66 20.38
N TYR A 218 19.16 4.11 19.38
CA TYR A 218 19.31 3.38 18.13
C TYR A 218 19.91 2.01 18.40
N SER A 219 19.22 0.97 17.96
CA SER A 219 19.60 -0.43 18.14
C SER A 219 19.48 -1.16 16.81
N GLY A 220 20.51 -1.08 16.01
CA GLY A 220 20.61 -1.68 14.68
C GLY A 220 21.30 -3.03 14.71
N ARG A 221 22.57 -3.05 14.32
CA ARG A 221 23.39 -4.27 14.20
C ARG A 221 23.99 -4.74 15.54
N GLY A 222 24.03 -3.89 16.55
CA GLY A 222 24.35 -4.30 17.91
C GLY A 222 23.42 -5.42 18.37
N ASN A 223 23.92 -6.28 19.27
CA ASN A 223 23.21 -7.50 19.64
C ASN A 223 22.87 -7.54 21.15
N PRO A 224 22.12 -6.53 21.69
CA PRO A 224 21.69 -6.55 23.08
C PRO A 224 20.74 -7.73 23.33
N ALA A 225 20.91 -8.39 24.49
CA ALA A 225 20.01 -9.44 24.94
C ALA A 225 18.63 -8.89 25.30
N LEU A 226 17.61 -9.76 25.35
CA LEU A 226 16.33 -9.44 25.93
C LEU A 226 16.46 -9.17 27.43
N THR A 227 15.76 -8.15 27.94
CA THR A 227 15.56 -7.95 29.38
C THR A 227 14.64 -9.04 29.95
N ASP A 228 14.48 -9.09 31.28
CA ASP A 228 13.50 -9.99 31.91
C ASP A 228 12.07 -9.73 31.41
N LEU A 229 11.72 -8.44 31.23
CA LEU A 229 10.45 -8.08 30.62
C LEU A 229 10.39 -8.52 29.15
N GLY A 230 11.48 -8.37 28.40
CA GLY A 230 11.54 -8.81 27.00
C GLY A 230 11.35 -10.33 26.85
N ARG A 231 11.94 -11.13 27.74
CA ARG A 231 11.72 -12.59 27.79
C ARG A 231 10.27 -12.93 28.11
N ARG A 232 9.69 -12.26 29.10
CA ARG A 232 8.28 -12.41 29.44
C ARG A 232 7.35 -12.02 28.27
N GLN A 233 7.65 -10.93 27.55
CA GLN A 233 6.92 -10.54 26.35
C GLN A 233 6.98 -11.61 25.27
N ALA A 234 8.16 -12.21 25.06
CA ALA A 234 8.33 -13.32 24.11
C ALA A 234 7.51 -14.56 24.50
N GLU A 235 7.47 -14.90 25.78
CA GLU A 235 6.65 -16.02 26.29
C GLU A 235 5.14 -15.76 26.13
N LEU A 236 4.66 -14.55 26.43
CA LEU A 236 3.25 -14.18 26.25
C LEU A 236 2.85 -14.22 24.77
N ALA A 237 3.70 -13.70 23.88
CA ALA A 237 3.50 -13.79 22.45
C ALA A 237 3.46 -15.27 21.99
N ALA A 238 4.36 -16.11 22.49
CA ALA A 238 4.39 -17.55 22.19
C ALA A 238 3.10 -18.26 22.61
N GLN A 239 2.60 -18.00 23.81
CA GLN A 239 1.33 -18.54 24.30
C GLN A 239 0.14 -18.10 23.44
N TYR A 240 0.08 -16.80 23.11
CA TYR A 240 -0.96 -16.25 22.25
C TYR A 240 -0.96 -16.90 20.86
N LEU A 241 0.22 -17.05 20.25
CA LEU A 241 0.38 -17.65 18.92
C LEU A 241 0.04 -19.15 18.93
N ALA A 242 0.44 -19.89 19.97
CA ALA A 242 0.08 -21.30 20.13
C ALA A 242 -1.43 -21.49 20.29
N GLY A 243 -2.08 -20.64 21.10
CA GLY A 243 -3.54 -20.65 21.25
C GLY A 243 -4.31 -20.29 19.97
N ARG A 244 -3.71 -19.49 19.08
CA ARG A 244 -4.27 -19.16 17.77
C ARG A 244 -4.19 -20.35 16.81
N GLY A 245 -3.09 -21.09 16.82
CA GLY A 245 -2.82 -22.20 15.92
C GLY A 245 -2.67 -21.82 14.44
N GLY A 246 -2.50 -22.82 13.60
CA GLY A 246 -2.45 -22.65 12.14
C GLY A 246 -1.25 -21.84 11.64
N ILE A 247 -0.09 -22.00 12.32
CA ILE A 247 1.21 -21.42 11.92
C ILE A 247 2.06 -22.58 11.40
N ASP A 248 2.53 -22.46 10.17
CA ASP A 248 3.22 -23.52 9.44
C ASP A 248 4.75 -23.42 9.51
N ALA A 249 5.29 -22.21 9.71
CA ALA A 249 6.73 -21.97 9.77
C ALA A 249 7.07 -20.77 10.66
N VAL A 250 8.30 -20.78 11.21
CA VAL A 250 8.86 -19.65 11.99
C VAL A 250 10.17 -19.21 11.36
N ILE A 251 10.22 -17.95 10.96
CA ILE A 251 11.41 -17.31 10.36
C ILE A 251 11.85 -16.16 11.26
N SER A 252 13.15 -16.03 11.47
CA SER A 252 13.73 -15.00 12.34
C SER A 252 14.83 -14.20 11.66
N SER A 253 14.95 -12.94 12.07
CA SER A 253 16.20 -12.18 11.93
C SER A 253 17.36 -12.90 12.66
N PRO A 254 18.61 -12.78 12.18
CA PRO A 254 19.79 -13.39 12.82
C PRO A 254 20.13 -12.79 14.17
N LEU A 255 19.64 -11.60 14.52
CA LEU A 255 19.97 -10.93 15.79
C LEU A 255 19.33 -11.62 16.99
N GLN A 256 20.12 -11.84 18.05
CA GLN A 256 19.74 -12.65 19.20
C GLN A 256 18.40 -12.28 19.81
N ARG A 257 18.10 -10.98 19.98
CA ARG A 257 16.81 -10.52 20.51
C ARG A 257 15.60 -10.99 19.69
N ALA A 258 15.73 -11.07 18.37
CA ALA A 258 14.68 -11.57 17.49
C ALA A 258 14.66 -13.10 17.50
N TYR A 259 15.83 -13.73 17.47
CA TYR A 259 15.96 -15.18 17.54
C TYR A 259 15.40 -15.75 18.84
N ASP A 260 15.71 -15.18 20.00
CA ASP A 260 15.19 -15.60 21.31
C ASP A 260 13.65 -15.46 21.37
N THR A 261 13.11 -14.37 20.80
CA THR A 261 11.67 -14.17 20.70
C THR A 261 11.03 -15.21 19.77
N ALA A 262 11.69 -15.53 18.65
CA ALA A 262 11.23 -16.57 17.71
C ALA A 262 11.31 -17.97 18.32
N ALA A 263 12.41 -18.28 19.04
CA ALA A 263 12.60 -19.57 19.70
C ALA A 263 11.55 -19.87 20.76
N ALA A 264 11.12 -18.87 21.53
CA ALA A 264 10.01 -19.01 22.46
C ALA A 264 8.71 -19.41 21.75
N ALA A 265 8.40 -18.76 20.62
CA ALA A 265 7.22 -19.06 19.82
C ALA A 265 7.34 -20.44 19.14
N ALA A 266 8.47 -20.74 18.52
CA ALA A 266 8.74 -22.01 17.86
C ALA A 266 8.60 -23.20 18.81
N LYS A 267 9.15 -23.09 20.03
CA LYS A 267 8.99 -24.09 21.10
C LYS A 267 7.52 -24.35 21.44
N ALA A 268 6.70 -23.28 21.56
CA ALA A 268 5.29 -23.42 21.90
C ALA A 268 4.46 -23.99 20.74
N LEU A 269 4.92 -23.80 19.49
CA LEU A 269 4.27 -24.30 18.27
C LEU A 269 4.77 -25.68 17.84
N GLY A 270 5.86 -26.20 18.42
CA GLY A 270 6.50 -27.44 17.99
C GLY A 270 7.20 -27.34 16.63
N LEU A 271 7.71 -26.16 16.28
CA LEU A 271 8.37 -25.84 15.02
C LEU A 271 9.85 -25.47 15.23
N ASP A 272 10.62 -25.54 14.16
CA ASP A 272 12.00 -25.05 14.13
C ASP A 272 12.05 -23.58 13.66
N VAL A 273 13.14 -22.87 14.06
CA VAL A 273 13.40 -21.51 13.62
C VAL A 273 14.33 -21.52 12.42
N THR A 274 13.90 -20.96 11.30
CA THR A 274 14.75 -20.66 10.14
C THR A 274 15.24 -19.21 10.22
N VAL A 275 16.52 -18.98 9.95
CA VAL A 275 17.10 -17.62 9.96
C VAL A 275 17.14 -17.05 8.55
N ASP A 276 16.73 -15.80 8.37
CA ASP A 276 16.85 -15.04 7.13
C ASP A 276 17.63 -13.73 7.39
N GLU A 277 18.82 -13.62 6.80
CA GLU A 277 19.73 -12.49 6.97
C GLU A 277 19.16 -11.15 6.46
N ASP A 278 18.29 -11.17 5.45
CA ASP A 278 17.65 -9.97 4.93
C ASP A 278 16.58 -9.38 5.88
N LEU A 279 16.25 -10.09 6.98
CA LEU A 279 15.34 -9.62 8.04
C LEU A 279 16.03 -8.89 9.18
N ILE A 280 17.35 -8.70 9.14
CA ILE A 280 18.11 -7.97 10.15
C ILE A 280 17.67 -6.51 10.25
N GLU A 281 17.87 -5.84 11.40
CA GLU A 281 17.50 -4.42 11.58
C GLU A 281 18.38 -3.50 10.72
N THR A 282 17.95 -2.25 10.58
CA THR A 282 18.71 -1.17 9.94
C THR A 282 20.08 -1.02 10.57
N ASP A 283 21.11 -0.91 9.76
CA ASP A 283 22.42 -0.47 10.22
C ASP A 283 22.38 1.04 10.48
N PHE A 284 22.44 1.43 11.75
CA PHE A 284 22.50 2.84 12.12
C PHE A 284 23.94 3.40 12.17
N GLY A 285 24.93 2.57 11.84
CA GLY A 285 26.33 2.97 11.76
C GLY A 285 26.81 3.69 13.01
N ALA A 286 27.39 4.86 12.84
CA ALA A 286 27.93 5.66 13.95
C ALA A 286 26.86 6.21 14.93
N TRP A 287 25.56 6.05 14.64
CA TRP A 287 24.48 6.39 15.59
C TRP A 287 24.06 5.22 16.48
N GLU A 288 24.60 4.02 16.26
CA GLU A 288 24.34 2.86 17.12
C GLU A 288 24.59 3.20 18.59
N GLY A 289 23.62 2.88 19.47
CA GLY A 289 23.71 3.15 20.90
C GLY A 289 23.44 4.61 21.32
N LEU A 290 23.31 5.55 20.38
CA LEU A 290 22.94 6.93 20.70
C LEU A 290 21.42 7.05 20.86
N THR A 291 20.97 7.97 21.70
CA THR A 291 19.57 8.44 21.70
C THR A 291 19.31 9.29 20.46
N PHE A 292 18.04 9.51 20.12
CA PHE A 292 17.65 10.43 19.02
C PHE A 292 18.20 11.85 19.21
N ALA A 293 18.25 12.32 20.48
CA ALA A 293 18.78 13.64 20.80
C ALA A 293 20.30 13.72 20.63
N GLU A 294 21.04 12.69 21.06
CA GLU A 294 22.49 12.60 20.91
C GLU A 294 22.91 12.50 19.43
N ALA A 295 22.20 11.70 18.63
CA ALA A 295 22.43 11.62 17.20
C ALA A 295 22.12 12.95 16.48
N ALA A 296 21.02 13.62 16.85
CA ALA A 296 20.67 14.93 16.31
C ALA A 296 21.68 16.02 16.73
N ALA A 297 22.24 15.95 17.92
CA ALA A 297 23.29 16.88 18.37
C ALA A 297 24.62 16.63 17.69
N ARG A 298 24.95 15.36 17.41
CA ARG A 298 26.18 14.95 16.73
C ARG A 298 26.18 15.36 15.26
N ASP A 299 25.09 15.05 14.54
CA ASP A 299 24.99 15.23 13.09
C ASP A 299 23.67 15.96 12.71
N PRO A 300 23.47 17.23 13.10
CA PRO A 300 22.15 17.89 13.09
C PRO A 300 21.54 18.00 11.69
N GLU A 301 22.34 18.31 10.67
CA GLU A 301 21.86 18.45 9.30
C GLU A 301 21.54 17.10 8.67
N LEU A 302 22.42 16.12 8.85
CA LEU A 302 22.24 14.76 8.33
C LEU A 302 21.06 14.09 8.98
N HIS A 303 20.92 14.16 10.31
CA HIS A 303 19.81 13.58 11.07
C HIS A 303 18.45 14.17 10.64
N ARG A 304 18.39 15.50 10.41
CA ARG A 304 17.18 16.17 9.90
C ARG A 304 16.79 15.68 8.50
N ARG A 305 17.77 15.46 7.61
CA ARG A 305 17.55 14.91 6.26
C ARG A 305 17.09 13.46 6.35
N TRP A 306 17.76 12.64 7.15
CA TRP A 306 17.43 11.22 7.36
C TRP A 306 15.99 11.01 7.85
N LEU A 307 15.45 11.88 8.70
CA LEU A 307 14.06 11.83 9.16
C LEU A 307 13.02 12.19 8.08
N ARG A 308 13.45 12.57 6.87
CA ARG A 308 12.55 13.02 5.79
C ARG A 308 12.77 12.32 4.45
N ASP A 309 13.91 11.70 4.30
CA ASP A 309 14.35 11.08 3.05
C ASP A 309 14.93 9.70 3.32
N THR A 310 14.25 8.66 2.81
CA THR A 310 14.63 7.27 3.02
C THR A 310 15.88 6.83 2.26
N SER A 311 16.37 7.64 1.33
CA SER A 311 17.62 7.41 0.61
C SER A 311 18.87 7.88 1.38
N VAL A 312 18.69 8.69 2.43
CA VAL A 312 19.79 9.20 3.25
C VAL A 312 20.28 8.11 4.21
N GLU A 313 21.58 7.96 4.30
CA GLU A 313 22.25 7.00 5.18
C GLU A 313 22.76 7.67 6.45
N PRO A 314 22.67 7.01 7.62
CA PRO A 314 23.47 7.39 8.78
C PRO A 314 24.96 7.27 8.45
N PRO A 315 25.87 7.93 9.17
CA PRO A 315 27.31 7.75 8.95
C PRO A 315 27.70 6.28 9.12
N GLU A 316 28.31 5.68 8.13
CA GLU A 316 28.74 4.26 8.11
C GLU A 316 27.58 3.26 8.24
N GLY A 317 26.33 3.67 7.97
CA GLY A 317 25.13 2.84 8.06
C GLY A 317 24.46 2.59 6.72
N GLU A 318 23.22 2.07 6.76
CA GLU A 318 22.42 1.81 5.56
C GLU A 318 21.17 2.72 5.49
N SER A 319 20.76 3.07 4.28
CA SER A 319 19.52 3.82 4.05
C SER A 319 18.29 2.93 4.22
N PHE A 320 17.14 3.52 4.54
CA PHE A 320 15.88 2.77 4.56
C PHE A 320 15.49 2.22 3.19
N ASP A 321 15.99 2.80 2.10
CA ASP A 321 15.78 2.26 0.75
C ASP A 321 16.59 0.97 0.53
N ALA A 322 17.81 0.86 1.08
CA ALA A 322 18.59 -0.37 1.10
C ALA A 322 17.90 -1.46 1.93
N VAL A 323 17.41 -1.10 3.12
CA VAL A 323 16.57 -1.99 3.94
C VAL A 323 15.36 -2.48 3.15
N ALA A 324 14.66 -1.59 2.44
CA ALA A 324 13.48 -1.95 1.66
C ALA A 324 13.80 -2.94 0.54
N GLN A 325 14.98 -2.86 -0.07
CA GLN A 325 15.41 -3.79 -1.10
C GLN A 325 15.63 -5.21 -0.52
N ARG A 326 16.36 -5.33 0.62
CA ARG A 326 16.61 -6.64 1.23
C ARG A 326 15.34 -7.26 1.82
N VAL A 327 14.50 -6.49 2.48
CA VAL A 327 13.21 -6.96 3.00
C VAL A 327 12.28 -7.43 1.87
N ARG A 328 12.31 -6.77 0.70
CA ARG A 328 11.57 -7.25 -0.48
C ARG A 328 12.09 -8.60 -0.97
N ARG A 329 13.43 -8.84 -0.93
CA ARG A 329 13.98 -10.16 -1.26
C ARG A 329 13.51 -11.21 -0.26
N ALA A 330 13.59 -10.94 1.05
CA ALA A 330 13.08 -11.84 2.10
C ALA A 330 11.61 -12.18 1.88
N ARG A 331 10.74 -11.16 1.67
CA ARG A 331 9.33 -11.37 1.37
C ARG A 331 9.13 -12.31 0.17
N ASN A 332 9.86 -12.08 -0.92
CA ASN A 332 9.70 -12.89 -2.13
C ASN A 332 10.16 -14.34 -1.92
N ARG A 333 11.23 -14.58 -1.14
CA ARG A 333 11.65 -15.94 -0.75
C ARG A 333 10.56 -16.62 0.08
N ILE A 334 10.07 -15.96 1.12
CA ILE A 334 9.02 -16.50 2.00
C ILE A 334 7.78 -16.89 1.18
N ILE A 335 7.34 -16.03 0.26
CA ILE A 335 6.20 -16.35 -0.63
C ILE A 335 6.50 -17.55 -1.53
N ALA A 336 7.70 -17.61 -2.11
CA ALA A 336 8.08 -18.68 -3.02
C ALA A 336 8.23 -20.04 -2.31
N GLU A 337 8.74 -20.05 -1.09
CA GLU A 337 9.02 -21.27 -0.33
C GLU A 337 7.78 -21.82 0.39
N HIS A 338 6.90 -20.95 0.87
CA HIS A 338 5.78 -21.37 1.72
C HIS A 338 4.41 -21.29 1.01
N GLY A 339 4.28 -20.56 -0.10
CA GLY A 339 3.02 -20.50 -0.83
C GLY A 339 1.85 -20.03 0.04
N ALA A 340 0.75 -20.81 0.01
CA ALA A 340 -0.50 -20.51 0.74
C ALA A 340 -0.44 -20.90 2.23
N ALA A 341 0.65 -20.57 2.93
CA ALA A 341 0.86 -20.89 4.35
C ALA A 341 0.76 -19.66 5.25
N THR A 342 0.67 -19.89 6.55
CA THR A 342 0.81 -18.87 7.58
C THR A 342 2.21 -18.96 8.20
N VAL A 343 3.02 -17.92 8.02
CA VAL A 343 4.41 -17.85 8.43
C VAL A 343 4.58 -16.81 9.53
N LEU A 344 5.13 -17.21 10.68
CA LEU A 344 5.56 -16.27 11.72
C LEU A 344 6.93 -15.70 11.33
N VAL A 345 7.01 -14.39 11.20
CA VAL A 345 8.26 -13.66 10.89
C VAL A 345 8.63 -12.80 12.09
N VAL A 346 9.68 -13.15 12.80
CA VAL A 346 10.15 -12.42 13.98
C VAL A 346 11.33 -11.53 13.61
N THR A 347 11.15 -10.22 13.74
CA THR A 347 12.16 -9.27 13.30
C THR A 347 12.06 -7.94 14.06
N HIS A 348 12.36 -6.81 13.44
CA HIS A 348 12.56 -5.51 14.05
C HIS A 348 11.61 -4.46 13.47
N VAL A 349 11.70 -3.22 13.99
CA VAL A 349 10.81 -2.12 13.61
C VAL A 349 10.86 -1.83 12.12
N THR A 350 12.06 -1.63 11.55
CA THR A 350 12.18 -1.18 10.15
C THR A 350 11.78 -2.27 9.15
N PRO A 351 12.20 -3.53 9.29
CA PRO A 351 11.72 -4.60 8.44
C PRO A 351 10.20 -4.79 8.50
N ILE A 352 9.58 -4.76 9.69
CA ILE A 352 8.12 -4.90 9.81
C ILE A 352 7.40 -3.73 9.13
N LYS A 353 7.80 -2.48 9.41
CA LYS A 353 7.24 -1.31 8.73
C LYS A 353 7.38 -1.40 7.21
N THR A 354 8.49 -1.94 6.74
CA THR A 354 8.75 -2.15 5.30
C THR A 354 7.83 -3.22 4.72
N MET A 355 7.61 -4.36 5.40
CA MET A 355 6.66 -5.38 4.98
C MET A 355 5.24 -4.82 4.88
N LEU A 356 4.80 -4.06 5.91
CA LEU A 356 3.50 -3.40 5.92
C LEU A 356 3.37 -2.36 4.79
N ARG A 357 4.44 -1.59 4.55
CA ARG A 357 4.50 -0.65 3.43
C ARG A 357 4.33 -1.36 2.08
N LEU A 358 5.01 -2.49 1.89
CA LEU A 358 4.90 -3.31 0.67
C LEU A 358 3.49 -3.89 0.50
N ALA A 359 2.86 -4.34 1.60
CA ALA A 359 1.51 -4.87 1.57
C ALA A 359 0.43 -3.80 1.33
N LEU A 360 0.68 -2.56 1.75
CA LEU A 360 -0.21 -1.42 1.52
C LEU A 360 0.06 -0.70 0.19
N ASP A 361 1.09 -1.09 -0.54
CA ASP A 361 1.62 -0.34 -1.70
C ASP A 361 1.81 1.16 -1.39
N ALA A 362 2.27 1.44 -0.16
CA ALA A 362 2.38 2.79 0.36
C ALA A 362 3.75 3.41 0.05
N GLY A 363 3.78 4.73 0.01
CA GLY A 363 5.01 5.50 -0.16
C GLY A 363 5.99 5.36 1.02
N ALA A 364 7.24 5.75 0.81
CA ALA A 364 8.33 5.63 1.79
C ALA A 364 8.03 6.33 3.13
N ASN A 365 7.25 7.41 3.11
CA ASN A 365 6.87 8.19 4.29
C ASN A 365 6.07 7.41 5.36
N LEU A 366 5.53 6.23 5.02
CA LEU A 366 4.86 5.36 5.99
C LEU A 366 5.80 4.98 7.14
N LEU A 367 7.10 4.81 6.87
CA LEU A 367 8.11 4.47 7.87
C LEU A 367 8.16 5.45 9.06
N TYR A 368 7.94 6.73 8.79
CA TYR A 368 7.97 7.79 9.81
C TYR A 368 6.63 7.98 10.54
N ARG A 369 5.54 7.38 10.04
CA ARG A 369 4.17 7.61 10.52
C ARG A 369 3.58 6.40 11.25
N LEU A 370 4.21 5.25 11.15
CA LEU A 370 3.76 4.02 11.77
C LEU A 370 4.54 3.79 13.08
N HIS A 371 3.83 3.56 14.17
CA HIS A 371 4.43 3.12 15.43
C HIS A 371 4.23 1.61 15.61
N LEU A 372 5.24 0.93 16.15
CA LEU A 372 5.18 -0.48 16.51
C LEU A 372 5.79 -0.67 17.90
N ASP A 373 5.02 -1.20 18.82
CA ASP A 373 5.47 -1.52 20.18
C ASP A 373 6.36 -2.77 20.21
N LEU A 374 7.09 -2.95 21.31
CA LEU A 374 7.88 -4.14 21.56
C LEU A 374 6.97 -5.36 21.67
N ALA A 375 7.40 -6.48 21.10
CA ALA A 375 6.61 -7.70 21.00
C ALA A 375 5.22 -7.50 20.39
N SER A 376 4.98 -6.44 19.60
CA SER A 376 3.72 -6.24 18.90
C SER A 376 3.61 -7.16 17.69
N LEU A 377 2.37 -7.58 17.41
CA LEU A 377 2.01 -8.41 16.26
C LEU A 377 1.31 -7.58 15.19
N SER A 378 1.73 -7.75 13.94
CA SER A 378 1.04 -7.24 12.77
C SER A 378 0.80 -8.39 11.77
N ILE A 379 -0.18 -8.26 10.88
CA ILE A 379 -0.53 -9.32 9.91
C ILE A 379 -0.63 -8.70 8.52
N ALA A 380 0.15 -9.23 7.60
CA ALA A 380 0.09 -8.93 6.17
C ALA A 380 -0.17 -10.20 5.37
N GLU A 381 -0.94 -10.08 4.29
CA GLU A 381 -1.27 -11.17 3.36
C GLU A 381 -0.78 -10.79 1.96
N PHE A 382 -0.13 -11.73 1.29
CA PHE A 382 0.35 -11.59 -0.08
C PHE A 382 -0.24 -12.70 -0.95
N TYR A 383 -0.97 -12.33 -1.97
CA TYR A 383 -1.69 -13.24 -2.86
C TYR A 383 -0.84 -13.61 -4.10
N PRO A 384 -1.04 -14.80 -4.69
CA PRO A 384 -0.27 -15.26 -5.83
C PRO A 384 -0.39 -14.37 -7.08
N ASP A 385 -1.51 -13.67 -7.24
CA ASP A 385 -1.78 -12.74 -8.33
C ASP A 385 -1.16 -11.33 -8.13
N GLY A 386 -0.37 -11.16 -7.07
CA GLY A 386 0.28 -9.90 -6.71
C GLY A 386 -0.55 -8.97 -5.83
N GLY A 387 -1.79 -9.35 -5.50
CA GLY A 387 -2.60 -8.65 -4.50
C GLY A 387 -2.00 -8.75 -3.11
N SER A 388 -2.33 -7.81 -2.23
CA SER A 388 -1.90 -7.84 -0.83
C SER A 388 -2.89 -7.12 0.08
N ALA A 389 -2.86 -7.45 1.38
CA ALA A 389 -3.70 -6.83 2.38
C ALA A 389 -3.01 -6.76 3.74
N VAL A 390 -3.30 -5.74 4.53
CA VAL A 390 -2.91 -5.66 5.95
C VAL A 390 -4.15 -5.90 6.79
N ARG A 391 -4.10 -6.92 7.65
CA ARG A 391 -5.22 -7.35 8.51
C ARG A 391 -5.16 -6.76 9.90
N LEU A 392 -3.95 -6.49 10.37
CA LEU A 392 -3.69 -6.08 11.75
C LEU A 392 -2.39 -5.30 11.81
N VAL A 393 -2.35 -4.28 12.67
CA VAL A 393 -1.14 -3.50 12.94
C VAL A 393 -1.01 -3.28 14.44
N ASN A 394 0.17 -3.60 14.97
CA ASN A 394 0.57 -3.24 16.34
C ASN A 394 -0.34 -3.78 17.46
N GLN A 395 -0.76 -5.03 17.39
CA GLN A 395 -1.52 -5.68 18.46
C GLN A 395 -0.62 -5.99 19.65
N THR A 396 -1.04 -5.64 20.87
CA THR A 396 -0.31 -5.83 22.13
C THR A 396 -1.19 -6.27 23.29
N ASP A 397 -2.49 -6.48 23.09
CA ASP A 397 -3.46 -6.84 24.13
C ASP A 397 -3.14 -8.16 24.85
N TYR A 398 -2.43 -9.07 24.20
CA TYR A 398 -1.95 -10.33 24.78
C TYR A 398 -0.73 -10.18 25.70
N LEU A 399 -0.16 -9.01 25.82
CA LEU A 399 0.99 -8.70 26.71
C LEU A 399 0.57 -8.26 28.12
N ARG A 400 -0.72 -8.30 28.43
CA ARG A 400 -1.29 -7.86 29.71
C ARG A 400 -1.53 -9.01 30.66
#